data_3f8902c923ab3db9ae3ba0d2fe52dd82
#
_entry.id   3f8902c923ab3db9ae3ba0d2fe52dd82
#
_cell.length_a   1.000
_cell.length_b   1.000
_cell.length_c   1.000
_cell.angle_alpha   90.00
_cell.angle_beta   90.00
_cell.angle_gamma   90.00
#
_symmetry.space_group_name_H-M   'P 1'
#
loop_
_entity.id
_entity.type
_entity.pdbx_description
1 polymer ?
#
loop_
_entity_poly.entity_id
_entity_poly.type
_entity_poly.pdbx_seq_one_letter_code
_entity_poly.pdbx_strand_id
1 'polypeptide(L)'
;VKLTMNAMDTRPDQTVTEEEMHALLDDRLEAAQRAALEARVALDPAAMATLQAWQRQRSALRGLHQQVLQEAIPASLVAAASQAGQAHRQVRQWWRWGGMAASLALAFGLGWLTHAQSGSGSMLARAPAAREFVHQAAWAHAVYAPEVRHPVEVGSAQEEHLVQWLSKRLGRPLKVPKLNGQGFELVGGRLLPGPDGARAQFMYQNPRGERVTLYLGSTPADVQGGHASVEFRYAADGPVPGFYWVDEGFAYALSGALTRPELLQLARLVHQQL
;
A
#
# COMPACT_ATOMS: atom_id res chain seq x y z
N VAL A 1 20.28 -1.84 -6.28
CA VAL A 1 21.61 -1.31 -6.00
C VAL A 1 22.42 -2.49 -5.48
N LYS A 2 23.32 -3.05 -6.34
CA LYS A 2 24.29 -4.06 -5.92
C LYS A 2 25.31 -3.37 -5.02
N LEU A 3 25.24 -3.65 -3.73
CA LEU A 3 26.37 -3.42 -2.83
C LEU A 3 27.48 -4.42 -3.23
N THR A 4 28.52 -3.92 -3.87
CA THR A 4 29.78 -4.63 -4.05
C THR A 4 30.38 -4.82 -2.66
N MET A 5 30.19 -6.01 -2.10
CA MET A 5 30.90 -6.45 -0.92
C MET A 5 32.37 -6.57 -1.26
N ASN A 6 33.15 -5.70 -0.64
CA ASN A 6 34.62 -5.69 -0.73
C ASN A 6 35.15 -7.07 -0.31
N ALA A 7 36.09 -7.61 -1.08
CA ALA A 7 36.73 -8.89 -0.79
C ALA A 7 37.31 -8.87 0.64
N MET A 8 36.80 -9.75 1.48
CA MET A 8 37.26 -9.95 2.86
C MET A 8 38.74 -10.30 2.86
N ASP A 9 39.56 -9.41 3.40
CA ASP A 9 41.01 -9.57 3.60
C ASP A 9 41.23 -10.74 4.57
N THR A 10 41.71 -11.86 4.06
CA THR A 10 41.97 -13.11 4.81
C THR A 10 43.28 -13.03 5.59
N ARG A 11 43.46 -12.08 6.50
CA ARG A 11 44.58 -12.07 7.44
C ARG A 11 44.23 -12.86 8.70
N PRO A 12 45.07 -13.81 9.16
CA PRO A 12 44.77 -14.71 10.29
C PRO A 12 44.80 -14.02 11.67
N ASP A 13 45.07 -12.72 11.75
CA ASP A 13 45.23 -11.97 13.01
C ASP A 13 44.13 -10.91 13.25
N GLN A 14 42.95 -11.05 12.64
CA GLN A 14 41.86 -10.13 12.90
C GLN A 14 40.93 -10.71 13.97
N THR A 15 40.71 -9.94 15.04
CA THR A 15 39.64 -10.17 16.03
C THR A 15 38.32 -10.32 15.32
N VAL A 16 37.49 -11.28 15.74
CA VAL A 16 36.15 -11.50 15.19
C VAL A 16 35.28 -10.26 15.47
N THR A 17 34.71 -9.64 14.44
CA THR A 17 33.90 -8.47 14.60
C THR A 17 32.45 -8.84 14.95
N GLU A 18 31.74 -7.92 15.61
CA GLU A 18 30.33 -8.11 15.95
C GLU A 18 29.46 -8.26 14.70
N GLU A 19 29.76 -7.53 13.64
CA GLU A 19 29.07 -7.62 12.35
C GLU A 19 29.21 -9.01 11.70
N GLU A 20 30.43 -9.59 11.75
CA GLU A 20 30.68 -10.96 11.27
C GLU A 20 29.88 -11.98 12.09
N MET A 21 29.83 -11.83 13.42
CA MET A 21 29.06 -12.71 14.30
C MET A 21 27.55 -12.62 14.03
N HIS A 22 27.03 -11.42 13.77
CA HIS A 22 25.63 -11.24 13.37
C HIS A 22 25.35 -11.88 12.01
N ALA A 23 26.25 -11.72 11.02
CA ALA A 23 26.08 -12.33 9.72
C ALA A 23 26.08 -13.88 9.80
N LEU A 24 26.90 -14.45 10.70
CA LEU A 24 26.93 -15.90 10.97
C LEU A 24 25.61 -16.35 11.63
N LEU A 25 25.12 -15.61 12.62
CA LEU A 25 23.88 -15.93 13.34
C LEU A 25 22.66 -15.87 12.43
N ASP A 26 22.63 -14.91 11.49
CA ASP A 26 21.50 -14.64 10.60
C ASP A 26 21.53 -15.45 9.30
N ASP A 27 22.50 -16.36 9.15
CA ASP A 27 22.63 -17.24 7.98
C ASP A 27 22.85 -16.47 6.66
N ARG A 28 23.55 -15.32 6.73
CA ARG A 28 23.78 -14.42 5.58
C ARG A 28 25.13 -14.64 4.88
N LEU A 29 25.92 -15.61 5.32
CA LEU A 29 27.23 -15.93 4.78
C LEU A 29 27.18 -17.09 3.79
N GLU A 30 27.98 -17.03 2.75
CA GLU A 30 28.20 -18.17 1.86
C GLU A 30 28.99 -19.29 2.58
N ALA A 31 28.84 -20.54 2.10
CA ALA A 31 29.41 -21.72 2.78
C ALA A 31 30.90 -21.60 3.09
N ALA A 32 31.70 -21.07 2.17
CA ALA A 32 33.15 -20.89 2.36
C ALA A 32 33.46 -19.82 3.43
N GLN A 33 32.73 -18.69 3.41
CA GLN A 33 32.88 -17.61 4.39
C GLN A 33 32.46 -18.05 5.79
N ARG A 34 31.36 -18.83 5.87
CA ARG A 34 30.91 -19.43 7.12
C ARG A 34 31.97 -20.32 7.76
N ALA A 35 32.51 -21.26 7.00
CA ALA A 35 33.52 -22.18 7.52
C ALA A 35 34.77 -21.45 8.01
N ALA A 36 35.23 -20.42 7.28
CA ALA A 36 36.38 -19.61 7.68
C ALA A 36 36.10 -18.80 8.97
N LEU A 37 34.91 -18.23 9.10
CA LEU A 37 34.54 -17.46 10.30
C LEU A 37 34.31 -18.36 11.50
N GLU A 38 33.69 -19.53 11.34
CA GLU A 38 33.53 -20.52 12.41
C GLU A 38 34.85 -20.99 12.96
N ALA A 39 35.86 -21.20 12.09
CA ALA A 39 37.22 -21.54 12.52
C ALA A 39 37.87 -20.41 13.32
N ARG A 40 37.67 -19.14 12.97
CA ARG A 40 38.16 -17.96 13.73
C ARG A 40 37.47 -17.83 15.08
N VAL A 41 36.14 -17.95 15.12
CA VAL A 41 35.34 -17.92 16.35
C VAL A 41 35.78 -19.04 17.32
N ALA A 42 36.10 -20.25 16.82
CA ALA A 42 36.54 -21.36 17.64
C ALA A 42 37.90 -21.08 18.35
N LEU A 43 38.70 -20.17 17.82
CA LEU A 43 39.99 -19.76 18.40
C LEU A 43 39.83 -18.59 19.38
N ASP A 44 38.68 -17.91 19.41
CA ASP A 44 38.39 -16.78 20.30
C ASP A 44 37.33 -17.17 21.35
N PRO A 45 37.72 -17.46 22.62
CA PRO A 45 36.76 -17.84 23.65
C PRO A 45 35.70 -16.74 23.96
N ALA A 46 36.06 -15.46 23.81
CA ALA A 46 35.15 -14.35 24.07
C ALA A 46 34.07 -14.24 22.98
N ALA A 47 34.50 -14.35 21.71
CA ALA A 47 33.57 -14.38 20.58
C ALA A 47 32.64 -15.60 20.65
N MET A 48 33.19 -16.78 21.02
CA MET A 48 32.37 -17.99 21.19
C MET A 48 31.33 -17.83 22.30
N ALA A 49 31.69 -17.28 23.46
CA ALA A 49 30.75 -17.05 24.57
C ALA A 49 29.64 -16.09 24.17
N THR A 50 29.98 -15.02 23.46
CA THR A 50 28.99 -14.03 22.95
C THR A 50 28.05 -14.67 21.95
N LEU A 51 28.54 -15.41 20.98
CA LEU A 51 27.71 -16.09 19.98
C LEU A 51 26.76 -17.10 20.63
N GLN A 52 27.23 -17.87 21.61
CA GLN A 52 26.41 -18.80 22.38
C GLN A 52 25.31 -18.07 23.20
N ALA A 53 25.62 -16.89 23.76
CA ALA A 53 24.64 -16.08 24.46
C ALA A 53 23.52 -15.61 23.52
N TRP A 54 23.87 -15.12 22.33
CA TRP A 54 22.90 -14.69 21.33
C TRP A 54 22.06 -15.86 20.79
N GLN A 55 22.66 -17.02 20.56
CA GLN A 55 21.94 -18.24 20.15
C GLN A 55 20.90 -18.66 21.20
N ARG A 56 21.26 -18.62 22.49
CA ARG A 56 20.34 -18.91 23.61
C ARG A 56 19.19 -17.91 23.65
N GLN A 57 19.49 -16.61 23.52
CA GLN A 57 18.47 -15.54 23.48
C GLN A 57 17.51 -15.74 22.30
N ARG A 58 18.02 -16.01 21.10
CA ARG A 58 17.24 -16.30 19.90
C ARG A 58 16.34 -17.52 20.08
N SER A 59 16.85 -18.58 20.69
CA SER A 59 16.10 -19.78 20.97
C SER A 59 14.98 -19.55 22.00
N ALA A 60 15.27 -18.75 23.03
CA ALA A 60 14.27 -18.37 24.02
C ALA A 60 13.14 -17.54 23.42
N LEU A 61 13.47 -16.54 22.56
CA LEU A 61 12.50 -15.73 21.85
C LEU A 61 11.62 -16.56 20.91
N ARG A 62 12.22 -17.50 20.17
CA ARG A 62 11.47 -18.43 19.31
C ARG A 62 10.54 -19.35 20.12
N GLY A 63 11.01 -19.79 21.30
CA GLY A 63 10.20 -20.62 22.21
C GLY A 63 8.94 -19.91 22.72
N LEU A 64 9.00 -18.60 22.96
CA LEU A 64 7.85 -17.80 23.38
C LEU A 64 6.70 -17.77 22.36
N HIS A 65 7.02 -17.91 21.08
CA HIS A 65 6.02 -17.84 20.00
C HIS A 65 5.67 -19.19 19.36
N GLN A 66 6.22 -20.29 19.86
CA GLN A 66 5.94 -21.61 19.30
C GLN A 66 4.45 -21.97 19.35
N GLN A 67 3.73 -21.57 20.37
CA GLN A 67 2.29 -21.84 20.48
C GLN A 67 1.50 -21.15 19.37
N VAL A 68 1.86 -19.90 19.03
CA VAL A 68 1.23 -19.13 17.95
C VAL A 68 1.53 -19.74 16.57
N LEU A 69 2.74 -20.27 16.39
CA LEU A 69 3.14 -20.92 15.13
C LEU A 69 2.46 -22.30 14.94
N GLN A 70 1.98 -22.92 16.02
CA GLN A 70 1.24 -24.19 15.98
C GLN A 70 -0.27 -23.99 15.96
N GLU A 71 -0.73 -22.74 16.06
CA GLU A 71 -2.17 -22.44 15.96
C GLU A 71 -2.70 -22.86 14.58
N ALA A 72 -3.83 -23.56 14.59
CA ALA A 72 -4.43 -24.01 13.34
C ALA A 72 -4.83 -22.80 12.47
N ILE A 73 -4.33 -22.78 11.24
CA ILE A 73 -4.70 -21.73 10.30
C ILE A 73 -6.21 -21.80 10.05
N PRO A 74 -6.96 -20.70 10.24
CA PRO A 74 -8.39 -20.67 9.98
C PRO A 74 -8.73 -21.19 8.58
N ALA A 75 -9.74 -22.06 8.48
CA ALA A 75 -10.13 -22.69 7.22
C ALA A 75 -10.46 -21.65 6.12
N SER A 76 -10.93 -20.48 6.50
CA SER A 76 -11.20 -19.36 5.58
C SER A 76 -9.93 -18.84 4.88
N LEU A 77 -8.79 -18.77 5.58
CA LEU A 77 -7.52 -18.34 5.01
C LEU A 77 -6.92 -19.41 4.10
N VAL A 78 -7.03 -20.68 4.48
CA VAL A 78 -6.63 -21.81 3.63
C VAL A 78 -7.46 -21.86 2.35
N ALA A 79 -8.78 -21.66 2.46
CA ALA A 79 -9.67 -21.60 1.31
C ALA A 79 -9.33 -20.41 0.38
N ALA A 80 -9.09 -19.22 0.94
CA ALA A 80 -8.70 -18.05 0.15
C ALA A 80 -7.37 -18.27 -0.58
N ALA A 81 -6.35 -18.83 0.08
CA ALA A 81 -5.06 -19.15 -0.53
C ALA A 81 -5.19 -20.22 -1.64
N SER A 82 -6.05 -21.24 -1.44
CA SER A 82 -6.30 -22.28 -2.45
C SER A 82 -7.03 -21.73 -3.68
N GLN A 83 -8.00 -20.82 -3.50
CA GLN A 83 -8.70 -20.14 -4.59
C GLN A 83 -7.77 -19.28 -5.42
N ALA A 84 -6.87 -18.50 -4.80
CA ALA A 84 -5.85 -17.73 -5.50
C ALA A 84 -4.92 -18.63 -6.33
N GLY A 85 -4.49 -19.78 -5.79
CA GLY A 85 -3.66 -20.76 -6.50
C GLY A 85 -4.37 -21.44 -7.68
N GLN A 86 -5.68 -21.68 -7.59
CA GLN A 86 -6.46 -22.30 -8.65
C GLN A 86 -6.70 -21.34 -9.82
N ALA A 87 -6.98 -20.07 -9.55
CA ALA A 87 -7.13 -19.04 -10.58
C ALA A 87 -5.88 -18.93 -11.47
N HIS A 88 -4.68 -18.96 -10.88
CA HIS A 88 -3.42 -18.94 -11.65
C HIS A 88 -3.17 -20.22 -12.47
N ARG A 89 -3.59 -21.38 -11.99
CA ARG A 89 -3.44 -22.65 -12.74
C ARG A 89 -4.39 -22.74 -13.93
N GLN A 90 -5.61 -22.26 -13.78
CA GLN A 90 -6.63 -22.29 -14.82
C GLN A 90 -6.27 -21.36 -16.00
N VAL A 91 -5.79 -20.16 -15.71
CA VAL A 91 -5.27 -19.23 -16.73
C VAL A 91 -4.10 -19.85 -17.49
N ARG A 92 -3.15 -20.51 -16.80
CA ARG A 92 -1.98 -21.12 -17.44
C ARG A 92 -2.32 -22.35 -18.30
N GLN A 93 -3.38 -23.09 -17.98
CA GLN A 93 -3.84 -24.24 -18.75
C GLN A 93 -4.57 -23.84 -20.03
N TRP A 94 -5.34 -22.76 -20.00
CA TRP A 94 -5.99 -22.18 -21.18
C TRP A 94 -4.98 -21.62 -22.20
N TRP A 95 -3.86 -21.06 -21.72
CA TRP A 95 -2.78 -20.57 -22.60
C TRP A 95 -2.01 -21.68 -23.32
N ARG A 96 -1.99 -22.90 -22.79
CA ARG A 96 -1.27 -24.03 -23.42
C ARG A 96 -2.07 -24.70 -24.56
N TRP A 97 -3.37 -24.60 -24.59
CA TRP A 97 -4.23 -25.25 -25.59
C TRP A 97 -4.87 -24.27 -26.58
N GLY A 98 -4.92 -22.97 -26.30
CA GLY A 98 -5.51 -21.92 -27.14
C GLY A 98 -4.54 -21.24 -28.10
N GLY A 99 -3.24 -21.52 -28.03
CA GLY A 99 -2.21 -20.72 -28.68
C GLY A 99 -2.01 -20.91 -30.20
N MET A 100 -2.60 -21.92 -30.82
CA MET A 100 -2.29 -22.25 -32.21
C MET A 100 -3.37 -21.92 -33.25
N ALA A 101 -4.61 -21.73 -32.80
CA ALA A 101 -5.70 -21.37 -33.73
C ALA A 101 -6.03 -19.87 -33.73
N ALA A 102 -5.60 -19.13 -32.70
CA ALA A 102 -5.94 -17.71 -32.50
C ALA A 102 -5.02 -16.74 -33.25
N SER A 103 -3.81 -17.16 -33.65
CA SER A 103 -2.82 -16.23 -34.24
C SER A 103 -3.18 -15.71 -35.63
N LEU A 104 -3.89 -16.46 -36.45
CA LEU A 104 -4.32 -16.02 -37.78
C LEU A 104 -5.61 -15.19 -37.78
N ALA A 105 -6.55 -15.49 -36.87
CA ALA A 105 -7.75 -14.68 -36.69
C ALA A 105 -7.46 -13.34 -35.98
N LEU A 106 -6.46 -13.32 -35.07
CA LEU A 106 -6.03 -12.12 -34.36
C LEU A 106 -5.30 -11.10 -35.22
N ALA A 107 -4.52 -11.53 -36.21
CA ALA A 107 -3.81 -10.59 -37.10
C ALA A 107 -4.77 -9.80 -38.02
N PHE A 108 -5.87 -10.39 -38.44
CA PHE A 108 -6.89 -9.71 -39.29
C PHE A 108 -7.89 -8.92 -38.44
N GLY A 109 -8.26 -9.42 -37.24
CA GLY A 109 -9.15 -8.73 -36.31
C GLY A 109 -8.50 -7.54 -35.57
N LEU A 110 -7.21 -7.64 -35.27
CA LEU A 110 -6.45 -6.57 -34.60
C LEU A 110 -6.23 -5.36 -35.51
N GLY A 111 -6.02 -5.57 -36.83
CA GLY A 111 -5.86 -4.46 -37.77
C GLY A 111 -7.14 -3.62 -37.94
N TRP A 112 -8.31 -4.23 -37.82
CA TRP A 112 -9.60 -3.51 -37.88
C TRP A 112 -9.97 -2.91 -36.53
N LEU A 113 -9.68 -3.63 -35.44
CA LEU A 113 -10.05 -3.20 -34.07
C LEU A 113 -9.18 -2.03 -33.58
N THR A 114 -7.89 -1.98 -33.93
CA THR A 114 -7.01 -0.86 -33.58
C THR A 114 -7.41 0.45 -34.25
N HIS A 115 -8.01 0.42 -35.41
CA HIS A 115 -8.51 1.63 -36.08
C HIS A 115 -9.84 2.11 -35.49
N ALA A 116 -10.68 1.21 -34.99
CA ALA A 116 -11.98 1.57 -34.37
C ALA A 116 -11.90 1.88 -32.86
N GLN A 117 -10.82 1.49 -32.19
CA GLN A 117 -10.71 1.58 -30.72
C GLN A 117 -9.77 2.64 -30.18
N SER A 118 -9.21 3.52 -31.01
CA SER A 118 -8.44 4.67 -30.49
C SER A 118 -9.26 5.62 -29.60
N GLY A 119 -10.56 5.36 -29.42
CA GLY A 119 -11.46 6.11 -28.54
C GLY A 119 -12.08 5.33 -27.36
N SER A 120 -11.99 4.00 -27.29
CA SER A 120 -12.80 3.23 -26.32
C SER A 120 -12.03 2.35 -25.34
N GLY A 121 -10.71 2.17 -25.50
CA GLY A 121 -9.89 1.26 -24.69
C GLY A 121 -9.69 1.69 -23.23
N SER A 122 -9.97 2.94 -22.88
CA SER A 122 -9.70 3.47 -21.54
C SER A 122 -10.82 3.23 -20.51
N MET A 123 -12.04 2.90 -20.93
CA MET A 123 -13.16 2.71 -19.97
C MET A 123 -13.16 1.37 -19.24
N LEU A 124 -12.74 0.28 -19.91
CA LEU A 124 -12.75 -1.06 -19.30
C LEU A 124 -11.60 -1.29 -18.30
N ALA A 125 -10.43 -0.66 -18.52
CA ALA A 125 -9.30 -0.73 -17.60
C ALA A 125 -9.45 0.24 -16.40
N ARG A 126 -10.25 1.28 -16.50
CA ARG A 126 -10.52 2.29 -15.45
C ARG A 126 -11.34 1.77 -14.29
N ALA A 127 -12.27 0.86 -14.53
CA ALA A 127 -13.22 0.41 -13.52
C ALA A 127 -12.57 -0.35 -12.34
N PRO A 128 -11.59 -1.26 -12.54
CA PRO A 128 -10.94 -1.97 -11.44
C PRO A 128 -10.08 -1.06 -10.55
N ALA A 129 -9.26 -0.19 -11.14
CA ALA A 129 -8.38 0.71 -10.40
C ALA A 129 -9.16 1.75 -9.58
N ALA A 130 -10.24 2.28 -10.14
CA ALA A 130 -11.10 3.21 -9.44
C ALA A 130 -11.85 2.55 -8.26
N ARG A 131 -12.32 1.31 -8.43
CA ARG A 131 -12.94 0.54 -7.33
C ARG A 131 -11.96 0.26 -6.22
N GLU A 132 -10.74 -0.14 -6.54
CA GLU A 132 -9.68 -0.39 -5.57
C GLU A 132 -9.35 0.88 -4.78
N PHE A 133 -9.22 2.03 -5.43
CA PHE A 133 -8.97 3.31 -4.77
C PHE A 133 -10.08 3.66 -3.76
N VAL A 134 -11.34 3.52 -4.17
CA VAL A 134 -12.50 3.79 -3.30
C VAL A 134 -12.56 2.82 -2.13
N HIS A 135 -12.27 1.56 -2.37
CA HIS A 135 -12.21 0.53 -1.33
C HIS A 135 -11.14 0.84 -0.29
N GLN A 136 -9.95 1.24 -0.72
CA GLN A 136 -8.88 1.70 0.18
C GLN A 136 -9.30 2.93 1.00
N ALA A 137 -9.97 3.90 0.39
CA ALA A 137 -10.48 5.07 1.09
C ALA A 137 -11.52 4.71 2.16
N ALA A 138 -12.44 3.80 1.85
CA ALA A 138 -13.47 3.35 2.77
C ALA A 138 -12.88 2.56 3.96
N TRP A 139 -11.86 1.70 3.71
CA TRP A 139 -11.14 1.01 4.77
C TRP A 139 -10.31 1.96 5.62
N ALA A 140 -9.62 2.91 5.01
CA ALA A 140 -8.87 3.94 5.76
C ALA A 140 -9.82 4.75 6.66
N HIS A 141 -11.02 5.10 6.17
CA HIS A 141 -12.03 5.73 7.01
C HIS A 141 -12.45 4.81 8.17
N ALA A 142 -12.80 3.56 7.91
CA ALA A 142 -13.28 2.62 8.91
C ALA A 142 -12.26 2.35 10.03
N VAL A 143 -10.97 2.32 9.69
CA VAL A 143 -9.88 2.13 10.67
C VAL A 143 -9.65 3.37 11.52
N TYR A 144 -9.63 4.55 10.91
CA TYR A 144 -9.19 5.76 11.60
C TYR A 144 -10.32 6.66 12.12
N ALA A 145 -11.54 6.54 11.58
CA ALA A 145 -12.66 7.34 12.07
C ALA A 145 -13.08 7.02 13.53
N PRO A 146 -12.99 5.76 14.02
CA PRO A 146 -13.26 5.46 15.43
C PRO A 146 -12.12 5.83 16.39
N GLU A 147 -10.88 6.08 15.86
CA GLU A 147 -9.72 6.33 16.71
C GLU A 147 -9.85 7.65 17.48
N VAL A 148 -9.64 7.59 18.80
CA VAL A 148 -9.82 8.73 19.71
C VAL A 148 -8.51 9.42 20.04
N ARG A 149 -7.44 8.64 20.29
CA ARG A 149 -6.16 9.18 20.76
C ARG A 149 -5.31 9.75 19.64
N HIS A 150 -5.27 9.07 18.50
CA HIS A 150 -4.41 9.40 17.35
C HIS A 150 -5.21 9.35 16.05
N PRO A 151 -6.29 10.14 15.92
CA PRO A 151 -7.15 10.11 14.73
C PRO A 151 -6.43 10.62 13.49
N VAL A 152 -5.36 11.38 13.66
CA VAL A 152 -4.53 11.99 12.60
C VAL A 152 -3.05 11.97 13.02
N GLU A 153 -2.14 12.16 12.08
CA GLU A 153 -0.70 12.31 12.36
C GLU A 153 -0.33 13.76 12.64
N VAL A 154 -0.92 14.71 11.89
CA VAL A 154 -0.75 16.14 12.07
C VAL A 154 -2.11 16.76 12.28
N GLY A 155 -2.29 17.43 13.42
CA GLY A 155 -3.54 18.08 13.80
C GLY A 155 -3.80 19.39 13.05
N SER A 156 -5.05 19.85 13.08
CA SER A 156 -5.49 21.10 12.43
C SER A 156 -4.79 22.35 12.94
N ALA A 157 -4.29 22.33 14.18
CA ALA A 157 -3.48 23.43 14.74
C ALA A 157 -2.17 23.67 13.94
N GLN A 158 -1.73 22.71 13.14
CA GLN A 158 -0.54 22.77 12.29
C GLN A 158 -0.90 22.59 10.81
N GLU A 159 -2.03 23.17 10.37
CA GLU A 159 -2.57 22.99 9.01
C GLU A 159 -1.53 23.35 7.93
N GLU A 160 -0.80 24.45 8.09
CA GLU A 160 0.21 24.87 7.13
C GLU A 160 1.34 23.82 6.99
N HIS A 161 1.83 23.30 8.11
CA HIS A 161 2.81 22.20 8.12
C HIS A 161 2.25 20.95 7.46
N LEU A 162 1.01 20.57 7.78
CA LEU A 162 0.31 19.43 7.19
C LEU A 162 0.27 19.53 5.67
N VAL A 163 -0.15 20.69 5.15
CA VAL A 163 -0.25 20.94 3.70
C VAL A 163 1.12 20.85 3.04
N GLN A 164 2.14 21.52 3.58
CA GLN A 164 3.49 21.50 3.02
C GLN A 164 4.06 20.07 3.01
N TRP A 165 3.92 19.36 4.11
CA TRP A 165 4.43 18.00 4.25
C TRP A 165 3.76 17.03 3.27
N LEU A 166 2.43 17.00 3.22
CA LEU A 166 1.68 16.12 2.32
C LEU A 166 1.92 16.51 0.85
N SER A 167 1.98 17.79 0.53
CA SER A 167 2.30 18.27 -0.83
C SER A 167 3.66 17.74 -1.29
N LYS A 168 4.68 17.81 -0.43
CA LYS A 168 6.01 17.27 -0.72
C LYS A 168 5.98 15.76 -0.92
N ARG A 169 5.19 15.03 -0.14
CA ARG A 169 5.07 13.57 -0.22
C ARG A 169 4.33 13.09 -1.47
N LEU A 170 3.34 13.85 -1.91
CA LEU A 170 2.56 13.53 -3.11
C LEU A 170 3.13 14.16 -4.39
N GLY A 171 4.18 14.99 -4.27
CA GLY A 171 4.82 15.62 -5.41
C GLY A 171 3.99 16.72 -6.10
N ARG A 172 2.92 17.22 -5.44
CA ARG A 172 2.01 18.25 -5.97
C ARG A 172 1.47 19.14 -4.85
N PRO A 173 1.27 20.44 -5.11
CA PRO A 173 0.61 21.34 -4.16
C PRO A 173 -0.81 20.83 -3.81
N LEU A 174 -1.08 20.68 -2.53
CA LEU A 174 -2.39 20.30 -2.02
C LEU A 174 -3.08 21.53 -1.40
N LYS A 175 -4.41 21.50 -1.42
CA LYS A 175 -5.25 22.40 -0.65
C LYS A 175 -6.09 21.60 0.32
N VAL A 176 -6.36 22.18 1.49
CA VAL A 176 -7.31 21.60 2.46
C VAL A 176 -8.67 22.27 2.26
N PRO A 177 -9.68 21.55 1.76
CA PRO A 177 -11.01 22.11 1.60
C PRO A 177 -11.62 22.50 2.96
N LYS A 178 -12.27 23.65 3.01
CA LYS A 178 -12.97 24.13 4.22
C LYS A 178 -14.44 23.71 4.18
N LEU A 179 -14.83 22.92 5.16
CA LEU A 179 -16.18 22.36 5.28
C LEU A 179 -16.99 22.97 6.42
N ASN A 180 -16.48 24.05 7.03
CA ASN A 180 -17.12 24.74 8.17
C ASN A 180 -18.56 25.21 7.83
N GLY A 181 -18.80 25.64 6.60
CA GLY A 181 -20.14 26.02 6.13
C GLY A 181 -21.16 24.88 6.13
N GLN A 182 -20.70 23.62 6.22
CA GLN A 182 -21.53 22.42 6.36
C GLN A 182 -21.41 21.80 7.77
N GLY A 183 -20.81 22.52 8.72
CA GLY A 183 -20.67 22.09 10.09
C GLY A 183 -19.54 21.08 10.35
N PHE A 184 -18.63 20.88 9.40
CA PHE A 184 -17.47 19.99 9.57
C PHE A 184 -16.19 20.81 9.72
N GLU A 185 -15.45 20.57 10.80
CA GLU A 185 -14.17 21.18 11.07
C GLU A 185 -13.04 20.20 10.79
N LEU A 186 -11.91 20.71 10.30
CA LEU A 186 -10.70 19.90 10.09
C LEU A 186 -10.16 19.41 11.44
N VAL A 187 -10.01 18.10 11.59
CA VAL A 187 -9.29 17.47 12.70
C VAL A 187 -7.79 17.45 12.40
N GLY A 188 -7.42 17.18 11.17
CA GLY A 188 -6.04 17.08 10.69
C GLY A 188 -5.91 16.13 9.52
N GLY A 189 -4.70 15.59 9.32
CA GLY A 189 -4.45 14.66 8.24
C GLY A 189 -3.32 13.68 8.52
N ARG A 190 -3.13 12.75 7.58
CA ARG A 190 -2.11 11.72 7.62
C ARG A 190 -1.63 11.31 6.24
N LEU A 191 -0.49 10.64 6.21
CA LEU A 191 0.06 9.98 5.04
C LEU A 191 -0.26 8.48 5.10
N LEU A 192 -0.72 7.92 4.00
CA LEU A 192 -1.04 6.50 3.90
C LEU A 192 -0.28 5.88 2.72
N PRO A 193 0.09 4.61 2.78
CA PRO A 193 0.63 3.90 1.63
C PRO A 193 -0.48 3.61 0.61
N GLY A 194 -0.12 3.64 -0.67
CA GLY A 194 -0.96 3.18 -1.76
C GLY A 194 -0.13 2.34 -2.73
N PRO A 195 -0.75 1.55 -3.61
CA PRO A 195 -0.05 0.65 -4.54
C PRO A 195 0.86 1.41 -5.52
N ASP A 196 0.44 2.61 -5.93
CA ASP A 196 1.15 3.43 -6.91
C ASP A 196 1.87 4.63 -6.26
N GLY A 197 2.04 4.63 -4.93
CA GLY A 197 2.70 5.70 -4.19
C GLY A 197 1.95 6.19 -2.97
N ALA A 198 2.34 7.37 -2.49
CA ALA A 198 1.76 7.97 -1.29
C ALA A 198 0.30 8.42 -1.51
N ARG A 199 -0.49 8.32 -0.45
CA ARG A 199 -1.86 8.83 -0.35
C ARG A 199 -1.97 9.79 0.82
N ALA A 200 -2.79 10.81 0.69
CA ALA A 200 -3.12 11.69 1.82
C ALA A 200 -4.56 11.43 2.27
N GLN A 201 -4.81 11.60 3.56
CA GLN A 201 -6.14 11.57 4.14
C GLN A 201 -6.32 12.78 5.04
N PHE A 202 -7.32 13.60 4.77
CA PHE A 202 -7.81 14.63 5.67
C PHE A 202 -9.04 14.11 6.41
N MET A 203 -9.12 14.41 7.69
CA MET A 203 -10.25 14.03 8.54
C MET A 203 -10.97 15.28 9.03
N TYR A 204 -12.28 15.26 8.92
CA TYR A 204 -13.18 16.33 9.42
C TYR A 204 -14.17 15.73 10.41
N GLN A 205 -14.61 16.55 11.35
CA GLN A 205 -15.58 16.14 12.37
C GLN A 205 -16.59 17.25 12.59
N ASN A 206 -17.86 16.87 12.80
CA ASN A 206 -18.89 17.80 13.18
C ASN A 206 -19.11 17.82 14.72
N PRO A 207 -19.89 18.77 15.28
CA PRO A 207 -20.16 18.83 16.72
C PRO A 207 -20.85 17.59 17.31
N ARG A 208 -21.48 16.75 16.46
CA ARG A 208 -22.10 15.49 16.88
C ARG A 208 -21.08 14.34 16.97
N GLY A 209 -19.83 14.59 16.60
CA GLY A 209 -18.77 13.58 16.58
C GLY A 209 -18.76 12.73 15.29
N GLU A 210 -19.63 13.03 14.31
CA GLU A 210 -19.62 12.34 13.02
C GLU A 210 -18.39 12.76 12.22
N ARG A 211 -17.69 11.80 11.65
CA ARG A 211 -16.46 12.02 10.90
C ARG A 211 -16.64 11.74 9.43
N VAL A 212 -16.02 12.57 8.61
CA VAL A 212 -15.83 12.34 7.17
C VAL A 212 -14.35 12.43 6.84
N THR A 213 -13.92 11.65 5.87
CA THR A 213 -12.51 11.66 5.43
C THR A 213 -12.43 11.91 3.94
N LEU A 214 -11.52 12.78 3.55
CA LEU A 214 -11.11 13.01 2.17
C LEU A 214 -9.79 12.28 1.94
N TYR A 215 -9.84 11.21 1.15
CA TYR A 215 -8.69 10.41 0.72
C TYR A 215 -8.30 10.82 -0.70
N LEU A 216 -7.02 11.04 -0.94
CA LEU A 216 -6.55 11.52 -2.24
C LEU A 216 -5.16 11.02 -2.58
N GLY A 217 -4.88 10.95 -3.87
CA GLY A 217 -3.56 10.60 -4.38
C GLY A 217 -3.50 10.60 -5.90
N SER A 218 -2.27 10.54 -6.44
CA SER A 218 -2.06 10.49 -7.89
C SER A 218 -2.73 9.25 -8.50
N THR A 219 -3.28 9.43 -9.69
CA THR A 219 -3.73 8.32 -10.53
C THR A 219 -2.60 7.90 -11.47
N PRO A 220 -2.55 6.63 -11.90
CA PRO A 220 -1.71 6.24 -13.02
C PRO A 220 -1.97 7.10 -14.26
N ALA A 221 -0.93 7.35 -15.06
CA ALA A 221 -0.99 8.29 -16.20
C ALA A 221 -2.05 7.94 -17.25
N ASP A 222 -2.45 6.68 -17.34
CA ASP A 222 -3.50 6.17 -18.23
C ASP A 222 -4.92 6.48 -17.75
N VAL A 223 -5.09 6.95 -16.52
CA VAL A 223 -6.36 7.36 -15.91
C VAL A 223 -6.60 8.88 -16.06
N GLN A 224 -5.74 9.60 -16.75
CA GLN A 224 -5.93 11.04 -16.99
C GLN A 224 -7.23 11.25 -17.79
N GLY A 225 -8.27 11.69 -17.08
CA GLY A 225 -9.51 12.17 -17.68
C GLY A 225 -9.19 13.41 -18.51
N GLY A 226 -9.52 13.38 -19.81
CA GLY A 226 -9.58 14.62 -20.57
C GLY A 226 -10.56 15.61 -19.90
N HIS A 227 -10.49 16.88 -20.25
CA HIS A 227 -11.31 17.99 -19.73
C HIS A 227 -12.85 17.83 -19.88
N ALA A 228 -13.35 16.61 -19.80
CA ALA A 228 -14.76 16.29 -19.68
C ALA A 228 -15.21 16.52 -18.22
N SER A 229 -16.43 16.97 -18.03
CA SER A 229 -17.06 17.25 -16.72
C SER A 229 -16.71 16.17 -15.69
N VAL A 230 -16.26 16.61 -14.50
CA VAL A 230 -15.93 15.69 -13.40
C VAL A 230 -17.17 14.88 -13.02
N GLU A 231 -17.04 13.56 -13.11
CA GLU A 231 -18.12 12.63 -12.76
C GLU A 231 -17.97 12.15 -11.31
N PHE A 232 -18.94 12.49 -10.45
CA PHE A 232 -19.03 12.00 -9.10
C PHE A 232 -19.70 10.62 -9.08
N ARG A 233 -18.97 9.59 -8.69
CA ARG A 233 -19.45 8.21 -8.61
C ARG A 233 -19.66 7.80 -7.16
N TYR A 234 -20.83 7.27 -6.87
CA TYR A 234 -21.17 6.75 -5.55
C TYR A 234 -20.70 5.30 -5.42
N ALA A 235 -20.11 4.96 -4.27
CA ALA A 235 -19.71 3.62 -3.91
C ALA A 235 -20.21 3.31 -2.50
N ALA A 236 -20.79 2.13 -2.33
CA ALA A 236 -21.28 1.61 -1.05
C ALA A 236 -20.84 0.16 -0.82
N ASP A 237 -19.87 -0.32 -1.61
CA ASP A 237 -19.38 -1.70 -1.56
C ASP A 237 -18.38 -1.93 -0.41
N GLY A 238 -17.97 -0.87 0.29
CA GLY A 238 -17.02 -0.89 1.40
C GLY A 238 -17.70 -0.79 2.77
N PRO A 239 -16.90 -0.72 3.85
CA PRO A 239 -17.39 -0.60 5.22
C PRO A 239 -18.17 0.70 5.48
N VAL A 240 -17.96 1.73 4.66
CA VAL A 240 -18.70 2.98 4.70
C VAL A 240 -18.94 3.50 3.29
N PRO A 241 -20.08 4.22 3.04
CA PRO A 241 -20.35 4.80 1.73
C PRO A 241 -19.41 5.99 1.45
N GLY A 242 -19.24 6.29 0.15
CA GLY A 242 -18.46 7.43 -0.29
C GLY A 242 -18.77 7.86 -1.70
N PHE A 243 -18.30 9.05 -2.05
CA PHE A 243 -18.22 9.53 -3.42
C PHE A 243 -16.77 9.63 -3.84
N TYR A 244 -16.48 9.26 -5.08
CA TYR A 244 -15.17 9.45 -5.66
C TYR A 244 -15.24 10.14 -7.01
N TRP A 245 -14.17 10.81 -7.36
CA TRP A 245 -13.99 11.47 -8.65
C TRP A 245 -12.49 11.55 -8.98
N VAL A 246 -12.21 11.80 -10.22
CA VAL A 246 -10.85 12.06 -10.71
C VAL A 246 -10.83 13.44 -11.33
N ASP A 247 -9.85 14.23 -10.95
CA ASP A 247 -9.64 15.56 -11.45
C ASP A 247 -8.14 15.85 -11.61
N GLU A 248 -7.75 16.41 -12.74
CA GLU A 248 -6.37 16.80 -13.06
C GLU A 248 -5.29 15.77 -12.68
N GLY A 249 -5.54 14.47 -12.89
CA GLY A 249 -4.59 13.39 -12.60
C GLY A 249 -4.51 13.00 -11.12
N PHE A 250 -5.45 13.47 -10.30
CA PHE A 250 -5.66 13.01 -8.94
C PHE A 250 -7.01 12.32 -8.78
N ALA A 251 -7.02 11.26 -7.99
CA ALA A 251 -8.24 10.63 -7.52
C ALA A 251 -8.55 11.15 -6.11
N TYR A 252 -9.81 11.36 -5.87
CA TYR A 252 -10.36 11.82 -4.60
C TYR A 252 -11.48 10.89 -4.19
N ALA A 253 -11.58 10.57 -2.90
CA ALA A 253 -12.70 9.85 -2.33
C ALA A 253 -13.11 10.48 -1.00
N LEU A 254 -14.36 10.87 -0.90
CA LEU A 254 -14.97 11.38 0.32
C LEU A 254 -15.84 10.28 0.94
N SER A 255 -15.48 9.82 2.13
CA SER A 255 -16.15 8.72 2.83
C SER A 255 -16.67 9.17 4.19
N GLY A 256 -17.83 8.65 4.60
CA GLY A 256 -18.44 8.96 5.89
C GLY A 256 -19.80 8.30 6.07
N ALA A 257 -20.22 8.13 7.32
CA ALA A 257 -21.53 7.57 7.68
C ALA A 257 -22.66 8.61 7.55
N LEU A 258 -22.77 9.23 6.37
CA LEU A 258 -23.77 10.22 6.03
C LEU A 258 -24.70 9.70 4.92
N THR A 259 -25.82 10.37 4.72
CA THR A 259 -26.72 10.05 3.61
C THR A 259 -26.07 10.37 2.25
N ARG A 260 -26.51 9.68 1.21
CA ARG A 260 -25.99 9.91 -0.14
C ARG A 260 -26.10 11.37 -0.62
N PRO A 261 -27.21 12.11 -0.39
CA PRO A 261 -27.31 13.52 -0.75
C PRO A 261 -26.30 14.41 0.00
N GLU A 262 -26.13 14.19 1.31
CA GLU A 262 -25.15 14.94 2.14
C GLU A 262 -23.72 14.71 1.67
N LEU A 263 -23.33 13.45 1.45
CA LEU A 263 -22.01 13.12 0.90
C LEU A 263 -21.78 13.76 -0.47
N LEU A 264 -22.79 13.77 -1.35
CA LEU A 264 -22.67 14.39 -2.67
C LEU A 264 -22.49 15.91 -2.56
N GLN A 265 -23.23 16.55 -1.66
CA GLN A 265 -23.11 17.98 -1.41
C GLN A 265 -21.69 18.33 -0.93
N LEU A 266 -21.17 17.58 0.05
CA LEU A 266 -19.80 17.76 0.54
C LEU A 266 -18.76 17.49 -0.56
N ALA A 267 -18.92 16.44 -1.37
CA ALA A 267 -18.02 16.12 -2.46
C ALA A 267 -17.93 17.23 -3.51
N ARG A 268 -19.06 17.84 -3.87
CA ARG A 268 -19.12 19.00 -4.78
C ARG A 268 -18.43 20.22 -4.17
N LEU A 269 -18.66 20.49 -2.89
CA LEU A 269 -18.03 21.60 -2.18
C LEU A 269 -16.52 21.43 -2.10
N VAL A 270 -16.05 20.21 -1.82
CA VAL A 270 -14.62 19.85 -1.85
C VAL A 270 -14.05 20.12 -3.23
N HIS A 271 -14.68 19.60 -4.29
CA HIS A 271 -14.20 19.77 -5.65
C HIS A 271 -14.10 21.24 -6.08
N GLN A 272 -15.03 22.09 -5.67
CA GLN A 272 -15.00 23.52 -6.00
C GLN A 272 -13.82 24.28 -5.38
N GLN A 273 -13.16 23.71 -4.38
CA GLN A 273 -12.04 24.34 -3.64
C GLN A 273 -10.67 23.77 -4.02
N LEU A 274 -10.62 22.66 -4.73
CA LEU A 274 -9.38 22.03 -5.15
C LEU A 274 -8.79 22.73 -6.36
#